data_a5617e3589b455ecbc795784afcfda9b
#
_entry.id   a5617e3589b455ecbc795784afcfda9b
#
_cell.length_a   1.000
_cell.length_b   1.000
_cell.length_c   1.000
_cell.angle_alpha   90.00
_cell.angle_beta   90.00
_cell.angle_gamma   90.00
#
_symmetry.space_group_name_H-M   'P 1'
#
loop_
_entity.id
_entity.type
_entity.pdbx_description
1 polymer ?
#
loop_
_entity_poly.entity_id
_entity_poly.type
_entity_poly.pdbx_seq_one_letter_code
_entity_poly.pdbx_strand_id
1 'polypeptide(L)'
;METWWKDAVIYQIYPRSFKDTTGNGIGDLKGIISKIDYIADLGVDAIWLSPIFTSPMQDMGYDVSNHRDIDPIFGNLKIFDQLIKKSHKNNIKVIIDQVLSHTSDQHPFFILSRSNKTNPKKDWYVWADAKSDGSPPNNWLSIFGGSAWEWDTSRKQYYLHNFLKSQPDLNFHNKMVQKWVLSIIKFWLEKGVDGFRLDTANYFFHDKKLRNNPALSNKKINSNPYYQQELKYSINQKENLIFMKALRKVTNRYKDIVMIGEIADPKVQAEYTSDNNKLHMAYSFELLKENFSNTLIQNTVLDFFKNSKNGWPCWSFSNHDVPRHVSRWSNSKIHEHNFAKLTCAILLSLKGTPCLYQGEELGQTQTEIEYDEIKDPPGKKFWPIDFGRDGCRTPMVWNKKEKNAGFSNCAPWLPIKKQQLKNAVEPQTCLLYTSPSPRDLST
;
A
#
# COMPACT_ATOMS: atom_id res chain seq x y z
N MET A 1 -2.45 -28.51 -2.59
CA MET A 1 -1.50 -27.45 -2.21
C MET A 1 -2.14 -26.67 -1.09
N GLU A 2 -1.52 -26.66 0.06
CA GLU A 2 -1.96 -25.84 1.19
C GLU A 2 -1.94 -24.38 0.76
N THR A 3 -3.05 -23.69 0.92
CA THR A 3 -3.18 -22.27 0.64
C THR A 3 -2.88 -21.52 1.93
N TRP A 4 -1.61 -21.54 2.38
CA TRP A 4 -1.14 -20.97 3.64
C TRP A 4 -1.73 -19.59 3.94
N TRP A 5 -1.90 -18.77 2.90
CA TRP A 5 -2.39 -17.41 2.99
C TRP A 5 -3.87 -17.28 3.38
N LYS A 6 -4.67 -18.37 3.32
CA LYS A 6 -6.09 -18.33 3.73
C LYS A 6 -6.25 -18.30 5.24
N ASP A 7 -5.36 -18.97 5.95
CA ASP A 7 -5.41 -19.09 7.41
C ASP A 7 -4.37 -18.16 8.08
N ALA A 8 -3.68 -17.34 7.28
CA ALA A 8 -2.61 -16.48 7.73
C ALA A 8 -3.11 -15.14 8.27
N VAL A 9 -2.36 -14.59 9.21
CA VAL A 9 -2.41 -13.20 9.64
C VAL A 9 -1.23 -12.46 9.01
N ILE A 10 -1.51 -11.37 8.28
CA ILE A 10 -0.50 -10.52 7.66
C ILE A 10 -0.25 -9.30 8.55
N TYR A 11 1.00 -8.92 8.73
CA TYR A 11 1.40 -7.71 9.43
C TYR A 11 2.05 -6.73 8.47
N GLN A 12 1.39 -5.61 8.20
CA GLN A 12 1.91 -4.57 7.32
C GLN A 12 2.93 -3.71 8.06
N ILE A 13 4.13 -3.62 7.52
CA ILE A 13 5.20 -2.75 7.98
C ILE A 13 5.38 -1.58 7.00
N TYR A 14 5.36 -0.36 7.53
CA TYR A 14 5.80 0.84 6.84
C TYR A 14 7.28 1.09 7.21
N PRO A 15 8.25 0.64 6.39
CA PRO A 15 9.67 0.50 6.80
C PRO A 15 10.25 1.78 7.39
N ARG A 16 9.96 2.91 6.75
CA ARG A 16 10.38 4.26 7.13
C ARG A 16 10.03 4.65 8.57
N SER A 17 8.96 4.05 9.13
CA SER A 17 8.42 4.35 10.47
C SER A 17 8.50 3.17 11.44
N PHE A 18 9.22 2.10 11.11
CA PHE A 18 9.24 0.92 11.97
C PHE A 18 10.35 0.98 13.03
N LYS A 19 11.62 1.02 12.62
CA LYS A 19 12.78 1.16 13.52
C LYS A 19 13.98 1.67 12.74
N ASP A 20 14.60 2.75 13.22
CA ASP A 20 15.83 3.30 12.69
C ASP A 20 17.04 2.72 13.45
N THR A 21 18.01 2.19 12.70
CA THR A 21 19.29 1.70 13.24
C THR A 21 20.49 2.49 12.74
N THR A 22 20.30 3.38 11.77
CA THR A 22 21.36 4.21 11.19
C THR A 22 21.50 5.57 11.88
N GLY A 23 20.48 6.00 12.61
CA GLY A 23 20.46 7.28 13.29
C GLY A 23 20.19 8.46 12.38
N ASN A 24 19.47 8.24 11.26
CA ASN A 24 19.09 9.29 10.31
C ASN A 24 17.63 9.75 10.46
N GLY A 25 16.90 9.18 11.44
CA GLY A 25 15.50 9.48 11.69
C GLY A 25 14.52 8.71 10.82
N ILE A 26 14.99 7.80 9.97
CA ILE A 26 14.20 7.00 9.04
C ILE A 26 14.42 5.51 9.37
N GLY A 27 13.34 4.74 9.49
CA GLY A 27 13.42 3.30 9.73
C GLY A 27 14.05 2.57 8.53
N ASP A 28 14.68 1.43 8.80
CA ASP A 28 15.47 0.69 7.82
C ASP A 28 15.27 -0.84 7.95
N LEU A 29 15.82 -1.61 6.98
CA LEU A 29 15.69 -3.06 6.96
C LEU A 29 16.39 -3.75 8.14
N LYS A 30 17.52 -3.20 8.65
CA LYS A 30 18.17 -3.74 9.85
C LYS A 30 17.29 -3.53 11.08
N GLY A 31 16.57 -2.42 11.14
CA GLY A 31 15.56 -2.14 12.16
C GLY A 31 14.46 -3.18 12.15
N ILE A 32 13.93 -3.54 10.97
CA ILE A 32 12.94 -4.61 10.82
C ILE A 32 13.55 -5.95 11.27
N ILE A 33 14.75 -6.29 10.81
CA ILE A 33 15.47 -7.52 11.21
C ILE A 33 15.61 -7.61 12.73
N SER A 34 15.90 -6.50 13.41
CA SER A 34 16.06 -6.46 14.88
C SER A 34 14.76 -6.73 15.65
N LYS A 35 13.61 -6.60 14.98
CA LYS A 35 12.26 -6.77 15.56
C LYS A 35 11.49 -8.00 15.03
N ILE A 36 12.14 -8.87 14.27
CA ILE A 36 11.48 -10.08 13.76
C ILE A 36 11.01 -10.99 14.89
N ASP A 37 11.76 -11.07 16.00
CA ASP A 37 11.37 -11.88 17.15
C ASP A 37 10.08 -11.33 17.80
N TYR A 38 9.94 -10.00 17.93
CA TYR A 38 8.69 -9.35 18.35
C TYR A 38 7.52 -9.69 17.42
N ILE A 39 7.76 -9.64 16.10
CA ILE A 39 6.73 -9.95 15.09
C ILE A 39 6.32 -11.43 15.19
N ALA A 40 7.27 -12.32 15.42
CA ALA A 40 7.00 -13.75 15.62
C ALA A 40 6.16 -13.99 16.89
N ASP A 41 6.47 -13.29 17.99
CA ASP A 41 5.75 -13.38 19.26
C ASP A 41 4.30 -12.86 19.16
N LEU A 42 4.00 -11.99 18.18
CA LEU A 42 2.62 -11.60 17.87
C LEU A 42 1.80 -12.74 17.22
N GLY A 43 2.45 -13.82 16.76
CA GLY A 43 1.80 -14.95 16.11
C GLY A 43 1.33 -14.66 14.68
N VAL A 44 1.95 -13.72 13.97
CA VAL A 44 1.65 -13.44 12.57
C VAL A 44 2.42 -14.36 11.64
N ASP A 45 1.83 -14.70 10.48
CA ASP A 45 2.38 -15.67 9.52
C ASP A 45 3.18 -14.99 8.43
N ALA A 46 2.90 -13.72 8.13
CA ALA A 46 3.57 -12.98 7.08
C ALA A 46 3.75 -11.50 7.43
N ILE A 47 4.83 -10.90 6.94
CA ILE A 47 4.99 -9.46 6.89
C ILE A 47 4.75 -8.96 5.47
N TRP A 48 4.07 -7.81 5.33
CA TRP A 48 4.01 -7.04 4.10
C TRP A 48 4.80 -5.75 4.27
N LEU A 49 5.84 -5.58 3.46
CA LEU A 49 6.67 -4.37 3.44
C LEU A 49 6.12 -3.38 2.41
N SER A 50 5.75 -2.18 2.82
CA SER A 50 5.53 -1.05 1.90
C SER A 50 6.83 -0.74 1.14
N PRO A 51 6.80 0.03 0.01
CA PRO A 51 7.92 0.10 -0.93
C PRO A 51 9.29 0.40 -0.31
N ILE A 52 10.28 -0.37 -0.72
CA ILE A 52 11.69 -0.28 -0.26
C ILE A 52 12.67 -0.06 -1.42
N PHE A 53 12.14 0.12 -2.64
CA PHE A 53 12.93 0.25 -3.85
C PHE A 53 13.56 1.62 -4.00
N THR A 54 14.60 1.73 -4.83
CA THR A 54 15.24 3.02 -5.15
C THR A 54 14.21 4.01 -5.67
N SER A 55 14.10 5.15 -5.00
CA SER A 55 13.09 6.17 -5.26
C SER A 55 13.60 7.57 -4.93
N PRO A 56 13.22 8.61 -5.69
CA PRO A 56 13.41 10.00 -5.29
C PRO A 56 12.57 10.43 -4.09
N MET A 57 11.67 9.57 -3.60
CA MET A 57 10.83 9.78 -2.41
C MET A 57 9.84 10.96 -2.52
N GLN A 58 9.40 11.30 -3.73
CA GLN A 58 8.37 12.33 -3.94
C GLN A 58 6.99 11.86 -3.41
N ASP A 59 6.73 10.55 -3.47
CA ASP A 59 5.58 9.87 -2.86
C ASP A 59 6.05 8.76 -1.91
N MET A 60 7.03 9.06 -1.07
CA MET A 60 7.52 8.21 0.03
C MET A 60 7.87 6.77 -0.38
N GLY A 61 8.36 6.55 -1.62
CA GLY A 61 8.78 5.25 -2.15
C GLY A 61 7.86 4.69 -3.24
N TYR A 62 6.66 5.26 -3.44
CA TYR A 62 5.77 4.85 -4.53
C TYR A 62 6.17 5.41 -5.90
N ASP A 63 7.11 6.34 -5.97
CA ASP A 63 7.76 6.85 -7.19
C ASP A 63 9.08 6.10 -7.46
N VAL A 64 8.98 4.84 -7.93
CA VAL A 64 10.12 3.94 -8.07
C VAL A 64 10.99 4.29 -9.30
N SER A 65 12.29 4.53 -9.08
CA SER A 65 13.28 4.76 -10.15
C SER A 65 14.10 3.53 -10.51
N ASN A 66 14.20 2.53 -9.62
CA ASN A 66 14.78 1.22 -9.92
C ASN A 66 14.05 0.12 -9.13
N HIS A 67 13.32 -0.74 -9.85
CA HIS A 67 12.49 -1.82 -9.27
C HIS A 67 13.30 -3.07 -8.85
N ARG A 68 14.61 -3.11 -9.06
CA ARG A 68 15.45 -4.28 -8.79
C ARG A 68 16.54 -4.02 -7.76
N ASP A 69 16.44 -2.89 -7.06
CA ASP A 69 17.39 -2.55 -6.01
C ASP A 69 16.65 -1.96 -4.81
N ILE A 70 17.30 -1.98 -3.67
CA ILE A 70 16.83 -1.40 -2.42
C ILE A 70 17.34 0.02 -2.34
N ASP A 71 16.47 0.95 -1.93
CA ASP A 71 16.90 2.32 -1.69
C ASP A 71 17.95 2.38 -0.57
N PRO A 72 19.06 3.12 -0.76
CA PRO A 72 20.13 3.22 0.25
C PRO A 72 19.65 3.67 1.64
N ILE A 73 18.54 4.42 1.73
CA ILE A 73 17.99 4.83 3.04
C ILE A 73 17.45 3.64 3.84
N PHE A 74 17.04 2.57 3.17
CA PHE A 74 16.56 1.33 3.81
C PHE A 74 17.66 0.27 3.93
N GLY A 75 18.71 0.36 3.13
CA GLY A 75 19.82 -0.60 3.10
C GLY A 75 20.23 -1.01 1.69
N ASN A 76 20.35 -2.33 1.45
CA ASN A 76 20.75 -2.89 0.16
C ASN A 76 20.26 -4.34 0.02
N LEU A 77 20.45 -4.94 -1.17
CA LEU A 77 20.05 -6.32 -1.45
C LEU A 77 20.64 -7.35 -0.48
N LYS A 78 21.89 -7.16 0.01
CA LYS A 78 22.50 -8.08 0.99
C LYS A 78 21.75 -8.05 2.33
N ILE A 79 21.32 -6.87 2.78
CA ILE A 79 20.52 -6.73 4.02
C ILE A 79 19.12 -7.31 3.78
N PHE A 80 18.55 -7.13 2.59
CA PHE A 80 17.28 -7.75 2.23
C PHE A 80 17.37 -9.29 2.25
N ASP A 81 18.44 -9.87 1.71
CA ASP A 81 18.68 -11.33 1.80
C ASP A 81 18.78 -11.81 3.26
N GLN A 82 19.31 -10.99 4.18
CA GLN A 82 19.34 -11.28 5.62
C GLN A 82 17.93 -11.22 6.23
N LEU A 83 17.11 -10.25 5.82
CA LEU A 83 15.72 -10.14 6.26
C LEU A 83 14.93 -11.40 5.86
N ILE A 84 15.00 -11.82 4.58
CA ILE A 84 14.36 -13.04 4.10
C ILE A 84 14.78 -14.25 4.95
N LYS A 85 16.08 -14.44 5.15
CA LYS A 85 16.60 -15.57 5.94
C LYS A 85 16.12 -15.56 7.39
N LYS A 86 16.13 -14.39 8.06
CA LYS A 86 15.69 -14.29 9.45
C LYS A 86 14.17 -14.48 9.56
N SER A 87 13.39 -13.93 8.65
CA SER A 87 11.93 -14.12 8.62
C SER A 87 11.57 -15.59 8.43
N HIS A 88 12.14 -16.25 7.43
CA HIS A 88 11.90 -17.68 7.18
C HIS A 88 12.34 -18.59 8.34
N LYS A 89 13.45 -18.26 9.03
CA LYS A 89 13.88 -18.97 10.24
C LYS A 89 12.83 -18.90 11.36
N ASN A 90 12.06 -17.84 11.41
CA ASN A 90 10.96 -17.65 12.38
C ASN A 90 9.58 -18.02 11.80
N ASN A 91 9.54 -18.78 10.69
CA ASN A 91 8.32 -19.19 9.99
C ASN A 91 7.46 -18.01 9.48
N ILE A 92 8.04 -16.83 9.30
CA ILE A 92 7.37 -15.65 8.79
C ILE A 92 7.62 -15.52 7.29
N LYS A 93 6.55 -15.45 6.51
CA LYS A 93 6.57 -15.17 5.06
C LYS A 93 6.84 -13.70 4.80
N VAL A 94 7.45 -13.38 3.64
CA VAL A 94 7.74 -11.99 3.26
C VAL A 94 7.02 -11.62 1.98
N ILE A 95 6.11 -10.66 2.09
CA ILE A 95 5.36 -10.04 0.98
C ILE A 95 5.96 -8.65 0.76
N ILE A 96 6.26 -8.29 -0.49
CA ILE A 96 6.75 -6.96 -0.82
C ILE A 96 5.72 -6.20 -1.67
N ASP A 97 5.67 -4.90 -1.49
CA ASP A 97 4.85 -4.01 -2.32
C ASP A 97 5.45 -3.88 -3.71
N GLN A 98 4.63 -3.94 -4.76
CA GLN A 98 5.07 -3.79 -6.14
C GLN A 98 4.28 -2.69 -6.84
N VAL A 99 4.96 -1.58 -7.10
CA VAL A 99 4.43 -0.44 -7.83
C VAL A 99 4.71 -0.65 -9.31
N LEU A 100 3.73 -1.12 -10.06
CA LEU A 100 3.93 -1.56 -11.44
C LEU A 100 3.14 -0.74 -12.46
N SER A 101 2.18 0.10 -12.05
CA SER A 101 1.37 0.93 -12.93
C SER A 101 2.16 2.11 -13.52
N HIS A 102 3.13 2.61 -12.79
CA HIS A 102 3.93 3.79 -13.12
C HIS A 102 5.38 3.64 -12.65
N THR A 103 6.23 4.60 -12.99
CA THR A 103 7.57 4.74 -12.44
C THR A 103 7.78 6.17 -11.96
N SER A 104 8.91 6.44 -11.29
CA SER A 104 9.38 7.81 -11.15
C SER A 104 9.70 8.44 -12.50
N ASP A 105 9.55 9.75 -12.60
CA ASP A 105 10.07 10.56 -13.75
C ASP A 105 11.59 10.53 -13.84
N GLN A 106 12.30 10.11 -12.78
CA GLN A 106 13.73 9.87 -12.76
C GLN A 106 14.12 8.44 -13.19
N HIS A 107 13.15 7.59 -13.53
CA HIS A 107 13.45 6.25 -14.05
C HIS A 107 14.15 6.39 -15.42
N PRO A 108 15.27 5.67 -15.68
CA PRO A 108 16.03 5.78 -16.95
C PRO A 108 15.15 5.58 -18.20
N PHE A 109 14.13 4.74 -18.13
CA PHE A 109 13.23 4.51 -19.26
C PHE A 109 12.30 5.71 -19.53
N PHE A 110 11.86 6.44 -18.50
CA PHE A 110 11.10 7.66 -18.72
C PHE A 110 11.98 8.77 -19.27
N ILE A 111 13.17 8.98 -18.71
CA ILE A 111 14.16 9.94 -19.22
C ILE A 111 14.43 9.70 -20.71
N LEU A 112 14.63 8.44 -21.10
CA LEU A 112 14.82 8.09 -22.50
C LEU A 112 13.54 8.29 -23.33
N SER A 113 12.38 7.86 -22.81
CA SER A 113 11.10 7.99 -23.52
C SER A 113 10.74 9.44 -23.82
N ARG A 114 11.00 10.36 -22.88
CA ARG A 114 10.68 11.79 -23.03
C ARG A 114 11.64 12.55 -23.96
N SER A 115 12.82 12.00 -24.24
CA SER A 115 13.84 12.71 -25.01
C SER A 115 13.41 13.04 -26.45
N ASN A 116 12.64 12.16 -27.10
CA ASN A 116 12.08 12.38 -28.44
C ASN A 116 11.05 11.29 -28.80
N LYS A 117 10.36 11.46 -29.96
CA LYS A 117 9.30 10.55 -30.44
C LYS A 117 9.84 9.31 -31.19
N THR A 118 11.15 9.12 -31.35
CA THR A 118 11.75 8.06 -32.19
C THR A 118 12.63 7.06 -31.42
N ASN A 119 12.93 7.32 -30.12
CA ASN A 119 13.79 6.47 -29.30
C ASN A 119 13.18 5.08 -29.03
N PRO A 120 13.99 4.07 -28.62
CA PRO A 120 13.52 2.71 -28.36
C PRO A 120 12.47 2.58 -27.23
N LYS A 121 12.34 3.61 -26.39
CA LYS A 121 11.38 3.64 -25.27
C LYS A 121 10.18 4.58 -25.53
N LYS A 122 10.05 5.12 -26.75
CA LYS A 122 9.03 6.11 -27.10
C LYS A 122 7.59 5.73 -26.68
N ASP A 123 7.23 4.45 -26.74
CA ASP A 123 5.89 3.94 -26.43
C ASP A 123 5.84 3.18 -25.10
N TRP A 124 6.80 3.39 -24.21
CA TRP A 124 6.84 2.71 -22.92
C TRP A 124 5.96 3.37 -21.86
N TYR A 125 5.68 4.65 -22.06
CA TYR A 125 4.76 5.43 -21.23
C TYR A 125 3.57 5.88 -22.07
N VAL A 126 2.52 6.34 -21.40
CA VAL A 126 1.30 6.79 -22.10
C VAL A 126 1.48 8.23 -22.54
N TRP A 127 1.69 8.43 -23.81
CA TRP A 127 1.85 9.73 -24.45
C TRP A 127 0.67 10.05 -25.36
N ALA A 128 0.29 11.33 -25.44
CA ALA A 128 -0.72 11.83 -26.36
C ALA A 128 -0.36 13.22 -26.88
N ASP A 129 -0.70 13.50 -28.14
CA ASP A 129 -0.60 14.85 -28.68
C ASP A 129 -1.66 15.75 -28.05
N ALA A 130 -1.39 17.06 -28.00
CA ALA A 130 -2.37 18.06 -27.61
C ALA A 130 -3.51 18.11 -28.64
N LYS A 131 -4.69 18.50 -28.19
CA LYS A 131 -5.78 18.89 -29.09
C LYS A 131 -5.41 20.15 -29.89
N SER A 132 -6.21 20.51 -30.89
CA SER A 132 -5.98 21.69 -31.73
C SER A 132 -5.96 23.02 -30.94
N ASP A 133 -6.62 23.06 -29.78
CA ASP A 133 -6.65 24.19 -28.86
C ASP A 133 -5.52 24.15 -27.81
N GLY A 134 -4.60 23.20 -27.92
CA GLY A 134 -3.49 23.00 -26.97
C GLY A 134 -3.87 22.22 -25.69
N SER A 135 -5.15 21.89 -25.47
CA SER A 135 -5.59 21.21 -24.27
C SER A 135 -5.20 19.71 -24.24
N PRO A 136 -5.23 19.08 -23.04
CA PRO A 136 -4.99 17.63 -22.88
C PRO A 136 -5.97 16.78 -23.72
N PRO A 137 -5.60 15.50 -24.04
CA PRO A 137 -6.41 14.64 -24.90
C PRO A 137 -7.81 14.35 -24.36
N ASN A 138 -7.99 14.36 -23.04
CA ASN A 138 -9.28 14.09 -22.39
C ASN A 138 -9.36 14.75 -21.00
N ASN A 139 -10.46 14.48 -20.28
CA ASN A 139 -10.79 15.08 -18.99
C ASN A 139 -10.33 14.26 -17.78
N TRP A 140 -9.43 13.30 -17.93
CA TRP A 140 -9.01 12.47 -16.80
C TRP A 140 -8.28 13.30 -15.75
N LEU A 141 -8.57 12.97 -14.48
CA LEU A 141 -8.03 13.69 -13.32
C LEU A 141 -7.11 12.77 -12.52
N SER A 142 -6.08 13.39 -11.94
CA SER A 142 -5.18 12.73 -10.98
C SER A 142 -5.88 12.54 -9.64
N ILE A 143 -5.64 11.40 -8.97
CA ILE A 143 -6.13 11.14 -7.62
C ILE A 143 -5.58 12.16 -6.60
N PHE A 144 -4.41 12.75 -6.88
CA PHE A 144 -3.82 13.82 -6.08
C PHE A 144 -4.24 15.23 -6.53
N GLY A 145 -5.30 15.29 -7.36
CA GLY A 145 -5.94 16.53 -7.82
C GLY A 145 -5.27 17.16 -9.04
N GLY A 146 -6.09 17.82 -9.84
CA GLY A 146 -5.71 18.41 -11.12
C GLY A 146 -5.82 17.43 -12.28
N SER A 147 -5.34 17.85 -13.46
CA SER A 147 -5.30 17.00 -14.65
C SER A 147 -4.42 15.77 -14.43
N ALA A 148 -4.81 14.62 -15.01
CA ALA A 148 -3.96 13.44 -15.09
C ALA A 148 -2.94 13.53 -16.26
N TRP A 149 -2.88 14.65 -16.94
CA TRP A 149 -2.00 14.88 -18.07
C TRP A 149 -1.05 16.05 -17.81
N GLU A 150 0.26 15.81 -17.94
CA GLU A 150 1.30 16.84 -17.84
C GLU A 150 1.99 17.02 -19.18
N TRP A 151 2.21 18.30 -19.58
CA TRP A 151 2.88 18.64 -20.81
C TRP A 151 4.40 18.50 -20.69
N ASP A 152 5.00 17.72 -21.58
CA ASP A 152 6.45 17.61 -21.70
C ASP A 152 6.98 18.48 -22.84
N THR A 153 7.76 19.50 -22.50
CA THR A 153 8.29 20.48 -23.45
C THR A 153 9.35 19.89 -24.38
N SER A 154 10.11 18.87 -23.93
CA SER A 154 11.15 18.21 -24.72
C SER A 154 10.52 17.34 -25.79
N ARG A 155 9.49 16.57 -25.42
CA ARG A 155 8.81 15.67 -26.34
C ARG A 155 7.68 16.31 -27.10
N LYS A 156 7.15 17.45 -26.61
CA LYS A 156 5.98 18.16 -27.17
C LYS A 156 4.75 17.24 -27.26
N GLN A 157 4.47 16.55 -26.14
CA GLN A 157 3.30 15.70 -25.92
C GLN A 157 2.90 15.76 -24.45
N TYR A 158 1.66 15.40 -24.16
CA TYR A 158 1.19 15.09 -22.80
C TYR A 158 1.57 13.66 -22.44
N TYR A 159 1.99 13.44 -21.18
CA TYR A 159 2.04 12.10 -20.60
C TYR A 159 1.01 11.94 -19.50
N LEU A 160 0.49 10.71 -19.35
CA LEU A 160 -0.45 10.34 -18.31
C LEU A 160 0.26 10.15 -16.98
N HIS A 161 -0.36 10.63 -15.90
CA HIS A 161 -0.01 10.33 -14.51
C HIS A 161 -1.28 10.25 -13.66
N ASN A 162 -1.64 9.08 -13.18
CA ASN A 162 -2.80 8.92 -12.31
C ASN A 162 -2.57 9.48 -10.90
N PHE A 163 -1.32 9.66 -10.50
CA PHE A 163 -0.88 10.17 -9.19
C PHE A 163 -0.12 11.50 -9.35
N LEU A 164 1.08 11.65 -8.78
CA LEU A 164 1.90 12.84 -8.99
C LEU A 164 2.37 12.94 -10.44
N LYS A 165 2.62 14.16 -10.90
CA LYS A 165 3.28 14.38 -12.20
C LYS A 165 4.68 13.77 -12.29
N SER A 166 5.31 13.52 -11.15
CA SER A 166 6.56 12.76 -11.05
C SER A 166 6.39 11.24 -11.14
N GLN A 167 5.16 10.75 -11.36
CA GLN A 167 4.82 9.32 -11.46
C GLN A 167 4.16 9.01 -12.82
N PRO A 168 4.91 9.09 -13.95
CA PRO A 168 4.37 8.80 -15.28
C PRO A 168 3.92 7.36 -15.42
N ASP A 169 2.73 7.16 -15.98
CA ASP A 169 2.11 5.85 -16.17
C ASP A 169 2.76 5.06 -17.31
N LEU A 170 3.03 3.79 -17.03
CA LEU A 170 3.55 2.84 -18.02
C LEU A 170 2.46 2.45 -19.03
N ASN A 171 2.83 2.33 -20.29
CA ASN A 171 1.94 1.90 -21.35
C ASN A 171 1.82 0.37 -21.42
N PHE A 172 0.91 -0.23 -20.69
CA PHE A 172 0.68 -1.68 -20.68
C PHE A 172 0.09 -2.23 -22.00
N HIS A 173 -0.37 -1.39 -22.93
CA HIS A 173 -0.69 -1.83 -24.27
C HIS A 173 0.57 -2.23 -25.05
N ASN A 174 1.75 -1.79 -24.63
CA ASN A 174 3.04 -2.22 -25.16
C ASN A 174 3.45 -3.57 -24.53
N LYS A 175 3.61 -4.60 -25.36
CA LYS A 175 4.02 -5.93 -24.92
C LYS A 175 5.42 -5.99 -24.30
N MET A 176 6.31 -5.05 -24.64
CA MET A 176 7.65 -4.98 -24.04
C MET A 176 7.58 -4.48 -22.60
N VAL A 177 6.65 -3.55 -22.28
CA VAL A 177 6.36 -3.12 -20.91
C VAL A 177 5.87 -4.31 -20.09
N GLN A 178 4.89 -5.06 -20.59
CA GLN A 178 4.37 -6.27 -19.91
C GLN A 178 5.50 -7.29 -19.62
N LYS A 179 6.36 -7.57 -20.61
CA LYS A 179 7.49 -8.48 -20.42
C LYS A 179 8.49 -7.98 -19.38
N TRP A 180 8.79 -6.69 -19.39
CA TRP A 180 9.68 -6.07 -18.42
C TRP A 180 9.11 -6.16 -16.99
N VAL A 181 7.83 -5.85 -16.80
CA VAL A 181 7.15 -5.97 -15.51
C VAL A 181 7.19 -7.42 -15.00
N LEU A 182 6.88 -8.41 -15.84
CA LEU A 182 6.98 -9.81 -15.47
C LEU A 182 8.42 -10.23 -15.09
N SER A 183 9.43 -9.59 -15.69
CA SER A 183 10.83 -9.84 -15.32
C SER A 183 11.25 -9.23 -13.99
N ILE A 184 10.57 -8.15 -13.52
CA ILE A 184 10.73 -7.62 -12.16
C ILE A 184 10.19 -8.62 -11.15
N ILE A 185 8.98 -9.12 -11.38
CA ILE A 185 8.35 -10.12 -10.51
C ILE A 185 9.26 -11.36 -10.39
N LYS A 186 9.77 -11.86 -11.52
CA LYS A 186 10.69 -13.00 -11.52
C LYS A 186 11.95 -12.74 -10.70
N PHE A 187 12.56 -11.56 -10.83
CA PHE A 187 13.75 -11.17 -10.05
C PHE A 187 13.51 -11.28 -8.53
N TRP A 188 12.37 -10.79 -8.03
CA TRP A 188 12.07 -10.83 -6.61
C TRP A 188 11.66 -12.22 -6.13
N LEU A 189 11.02 -13.04 -6.97
CA LEU A 189 10.78 -14.46 -6.67
C LEU A 189 12.10 -15.22 -6.52
N GLU A 190 13.09 -14.94 -7.35
CA GLU A 190 14.45 -15.52 -7.26
C GLU A 190 15.21 -15.01 -6.02
N LYS A 191 14.82 -13.86 -5.46
CA LYS A 191 15.30 -13.34 -4.17
C LYS A 191 14.63 -13.98 -2.96
N GLY A 192 13.65 -14.85 -3.16
CA GLY A 192 13.01 -15.64 -2.11
C GLY A 192 11.84 -14.95 -1.41
N VAL A 193 11.19 -13.95 -2.04
CA VAL A 193 9.94 -13.39 -1.52
C VAL A 193 8.81 -14.40 -1.64
N ASP A 194 7.89 -14.41 -0.69
CA ASP A 194 6.73 -15.33 -0.64
C ASP A 194 5.47 -14.72 -1.28
N GLY A 195 5.53 -13.45 -1.67
CA GLY A 195 4.38 -12.82 -2.31
C GLY A 195 4.56 -11.36 -2.64
N PHE A 196 3.51 -10.83 -3.27
CA PHE A 196 3.43 -9.44 -3.69
C PHE A 196 2.10 -8.80 -3.29
N ARG A 197 2.15 -7.60 -2.75
CA ARG A 197 1.03 -6.68 -2.80
C ARG A 197 1.19 -5.83 -4.05
N LEU A 198 0.23 -5.85 -4.94
CA LEU A 198 0.23 -5.07 -6.17
C LEU A 198 -0.47 -3.75 -5.94
N ASP A 199 0.32 -2.69 -5.95
CA ASP A 199 -0.14 -1.32 -5.87
C ASP A 199 -1.06 -1.03 -7.06
N THR A 200 -2.22 -0.39 -6.79
CA THR A 200 -3.16 0.06 -7.81
C THR A 200 -3.39 -0.96 -8.94
N ALA A 201 -3.63 -2.22 -8.57
CA ALA A 201 -3.64 -3.37 -9.48
C ALA A 201 -4.63 -3.25 -10.66
N ASN A 202 -5.63 -2.39 -10.57
CA ASN A 202 -6.62 -2.14 -11.61
C ASN A 202 -6.33 -0.91 -12.51
N TYR A 203 -5.16 -0.26 -12.36
CA TYR A 203 -4.76 0.93 -13.11
C TYR A 203 -3.84 0.64 -14.31
N PHE A 204 -3.39 -0.60 -14.52
CA PHE A 204 -2.36 -0.91 -15.54
C PHE A 204 -2.79 -0.61 -16.97
N PHE A 205 -4.08 -0.72 -17.27
CA PHE A 205 -4.60 -0.45 -18.59
C PHE A 205 -5.63 0.67 -18.58
N HIS A 206 -5.55 1.52 -19.57
CA HIS A 206 -6.50 2.59 -19.88
C HIS A 206 -7.21 2.34 -21.21
N ASP A 207 -8.29 3.07 -21.49
CA ASP A 207 -8.94 3.05 -22.80
C ASP A 207 -8.03 3.60 -23.91
N LYS A 208 -7.72 2.79 -24.90
CA LYS A 208 -6.86 3.18 -26.04
C LYS A 208 -7.39 4.37 -26.84
N LYS A 209 -8.70 4.61 -26.83
CA LYS A 209 -9.33 5.73 -27.54
C LYS A 209 -9.27 7.02 -26.73
N LEU A 210 -8.77 6.99 -25.51
CA LEU A 210 -8.64 8.13 -24.60
C LEU A 210 -9.95 8.91 -24.44
N ARG A 211 -11.10 8.20 -24.34
CA ARG A 211 -12.43 8.82 -24.18
C ARG A 211 -12.55 9.52 -22.83
N ASN A 212 -13.35 10.58 -22.79
CA ASN A 212 -13.64 11.31 -21.56
C ASN A 212 -14.36 10.41 -20.54
N ASN A 213 -13.98 10.49 -19.29
CA ASN A 213 -14.73 9.91 -18.19
C ASN A 213 -16.04 10.67 -18.00
N PRO A 214 -17.18 9.97 -17.80
CA PRO A 214 -18.45 10.60 -17.47
C PRO A 214 -18.41 11.31 -16.11
N ALA A 215 -19.18 12.37 -15.96
CA ALA A 215 -19.42 12.98 -14.65
C ALA A 215 -20.38 12.11 -13.83
N LEU A 216 -20.20 12.08 -12.51
CA LEU A 216 -21.13 11.45 -11.58
C LEU A 216 -22.26 12.41 -11.26
N SER A 217 -23.48 12.12 -11.68
CA SER A 217 -24.62 13.01 -11.66
C SER A 217 -25.23 13.31 -10.27
N ASN A 218 -24.96 12.49 -9.24
CA ASN A 218 -25.69 12.56 -7.96
C ASN A 218 -24.79 12.47 -6.72
N LYS A 219 -23.54 12.91 -6.79
CA LYS A 219 -22.66 12.92 -5.62
C LYS A 219 -22.59 14.28 -4.95
N LYS A 220 -22.54 14.25 -3.62
CA LYS A 220 -22.13 15.40 -2.80
C LYS A 220 -20.81 15.95 -3.36
N ILE A 221 -20.71 17.26 -3.51
CA ILE A 221 -19.49 17.91 -4.01
C ILE A 221 -18.31 17.51 -3.10
N ASN A 222 -17.27 16.97 -3.70
CA ASN A 222 -16.01 16.64 -3.02
C ASN A 222 -14.98 17.74 -3.32
N SER A 223 -14.12 18.04 -2.36
CA SER A 223 -13.01 19.00 -2.53
C SER A 223 -12.02 18.56 -3.62
N ASN A 224 -11.88 17.26 -3.85
CA ASN A 224 -11.10 16.71 -4.94
C ASN A 224 -12.00 16.31 -6.11
N PRO A 225 -11.93 17.01 -7.26
CA PRO A 225 -12.75 16.73 -8.44
C PRO A 225 -12.59 15.31 -9.02
N TYR A 226 -11.49 14.62 -8.72
CA TYR A 226 -11.28 13.21 -9.10
C TYR A 226 -12.48 12.33 -8.71
N TYR A 227 -13.04 12.55 -7.52
CA TYR A 227 -14.18 11.78 -7.00
C TYR A 227 -15.55 12.21 -7.59
N GLN A 228 -15.55 13.16 -8.54
CA GLN A 228 -16.75 13.59 -9.28
C GLN A 228 -16.87 12.91 -10.66
N GLN A 229 -15.92 12.06 -11.02
CA GLN A 229 -15.93 11.31 -12.28
C GLN A 229 -16.21 9.81 -12.06
N GLU A 230 -16.96 9.20 -12.98
CA GLU A 230 -16.96 7.76 -13.16
C GLU A 230 -15.68 7.36 -13.90
N LEU A 231 -14.81 6.59 -13.26
CA LEU A 231 -13.50 6.22 -13.82
C LEU A 231 -13.57 5.11 -14.88
N LYS A 232 -14.56 5.24 -15.78
CA LYS A 232 -14.94 4.22 -16.76
C LYS A 232 -13.84 3.89 -17.78
N TYR A 233 -13.06 4.89 -18.16
CA TYR A 233 -12.08 4.77 -19.23
C TYR A 233 -10.64 4.86 -18.75
N SER A 234 -10.41 5.38 -17.56
CA SER A 234 -9.05 5.53 -17.01
C SER A 234 -8.54 4.29 -16.29
N ILE A 235 -9.42 3.47 -15.70
CA ILE A 235 -9.06 2.25 -14.93
C ILE A 235 -10.01 1.09 -15.26
N ASN A 236 -9.78 -0.07 -14.65
CA ASN A 236 -10.65 -1.26 -14.74
C ASN A 236 -10.87 -1.80 -16.15
N GLN A 237 -9.92 -1.64 -17.07
CA GLN A 237 -10.06 -2.16 -18.43
C GLN A 237 -9.93 -3.70 -18.46
N LYS A 238 -10.67 -4.35 -19.34
CA LYS A 238 -10.72 -5.82 -19.46
C LYS A 238 -9.35 -6.44 -19.77
N GLU A 239 -8.50 -5.74 -20.49
CA GLU A 239 -7.13 -6.15 -20.79
C GLU A 239 -6.28 -6.40 -19.53
N ASN A 240 -6.61 -5.72 -18.45
CA ASN A 240 -5.92 -5.89 -17.18
C ASN A 240 -6.11 -7.31 -16.62
N LEU A 241 -7.30 -7.87 -16.73
CA LEU A 241 -7.56 -9.26 -16.30
C LEU A 241 -6.73 -10.28 -17.09
N ILE A 242 -6.47 -10.01 -18.37
CA ILE A 242 -5.60 -10.85 -19.21
C ILE A 242 -4.17 -10.78 -18.70
N PHE A 243 -3.70 -9.59 -18.33
CA PHE A 243 -2.37 -9.42 -17.76
C PHE A 243 -2.25 -10.08 -16.38
N MET A 244 -3.28 -9.98 -15.51
CA MET A 244 -3.30 -10.69 -14.23
C MET A 244 -3.19 -12.20 -14.39
N LYS A 245 -3.81 -12.79 -15.42
CA LYS A 245 -3.63 -14.21 -15.76
C LYS A 245 -2.20 -14.53 -16.20
N ALA A 246 -1.56 -13.63 -16.96
CA ALA A 246 -0.16 -13.81 -17.35
C ALA A 246 0.79 -13.71 -16.14
N LEU A 247 0.54 -12.78 -15.24
CA LEU A 247 1.25 -12.62 -13.98
C LEU A 247 1.10 -13.88 -13.10
N ARG A 248 -0.13 -14.40 -12.96
CA ARG A 248 -0.41 -15.64 -12.21
C ARG A 248 0.34 -16.84 -12.79
N LYS A 249 0.46 -16.94 -14.12
CA LYS A 249 1.28 -18.00 -14.74
C LYS A 249 2.76 -17.93 -14.38
N VAL A 250 3.29 -16.73 -14.15
CA VAL A 250 4.68 -16.57 -13.70
C VAL A 250 4.81 -17.00 -12.24
N THR A 251 3.96 -16.51 -11.35
CA THR A 251 4.03 -16.83 -9.91
C THR A 251 3.75 -18.31 -9.63
N ASN A 252 2.86 -18.96 -10.37
CA ASN A 252 2.57 -20.40 -10.23
C ASN A 252 3.76 -21.32 -10.56
N ARG A 253 4.87 -20.81 -11.10
CA ARG A 253 6.11 -21.59 -11.30
C ARG A 253 6.94 -21.68 -10.02
N TYR A 254 6.60 -20.94 -9.01
CA TYR A 254 7.24 -20.92 -7.72
C TYR A 254 6.26 -21.44 -6.66
N LYS A 255 6.81 -22.09 -5.63
CA LYS A 255 5.99 -22.71 -4.59
C LYS A 255 5.43 -21.64 -3.64
N ASP A 256 4.16 -21.79 -3.29
CA ASP A 256 3.48 -21.08 -2.18
C ASP A 256 3.51 -19.53 -2.29
N ILE A 257 3.49 -18.99 -3.50
CA ILE A 257 3.47 -17.54 -3.72
C ILE A 257 2.06 -16.98 -3.63
N VAL A 258 1.91 -15.85 -2.94
CA VAL A 258 0.65 -15.10 -2.86
C VAL A 258 0.71 -13.77 -3.62
N MET A 259 -0.40 -13.37 -4.21
CA MET A 259 -0.60 -12.03 -4.80
C MET A 259 -1.85 -11.38 -4.22
N ILE A 260 -1.67 -10.19 -3.66
CA ILE A 260 -2.72 -9.36 -3.06
C ILE A 260 -2.87 -8.11 -3.93
N GLY A 261 -4.04 -7.87 -4.50
CA GLY A 261 -4.27 -6.65 -5.29
C GLY A 261 -4.89 -5.54 -4.47
N GLU A 262 -4.37 -4.34 -4.64
CA GLU A 262 -5.06 -3.15 -4.17
C GLU A 262 -6.12 -2.74 -5.19
N ILE A 263 -7.39 -2.84 -4.80
CA ILE A 263 -8.54 -2.57 -5.67
C ILE A 263 -9.66 -2.02 -4.81
N ALA A 264 -10.09 -0.78 -5.09
CA ALA A 264 -11.06 -0.09 -4.24
C ALA A 264 -12.51 -0.60 -4.41
N ASP A 265 -12.91 -1.01 -5.61
CA ASP A 265 -14.30 -1.42 -5.92
C ASP A 265 -14.53 -2.90 -5.58
N PRO A 266 -15.49 -3.24 -4.67
CA PRO A 266 -15.76 -4.61 -4.26
C PRO A 266 -16.18 -5.55 -5.41
N LYS A 267 -16.88 -5.04 -6.43
CA LYS A 267 -17.27 -5.83 -7.59
C LYS A 267 -16.05 -6.19 -8.45
N VAL A 268 -15.15 -5.23 -8.61
CA VAL A 268 -13.88 -5.43 -9.32
C VAL A 268 -12.99 -6.39 -8.53
N GLN A 269 -12.92 -6.28 -7.20
CA GLN A 269 -12.21 -7.24 -6.35
C GLN A 269 -12.67 -8.67 -6.59
N ALA A 270 -14.00 -8.89 -6.63
CA ALA A 270 -14.59 -10.19 -6.89
C ALA A 270 -14.15 -10.75 -8.26
N GLU A 271 -14.13 -9.91 -9.29
CA GLU A 271 -13.70 -10.30 -10.64
C GLU A 271 -12.20 -10.67 -10.67
N TYR A 272 -11.34 -9.91 -10.00
CA TYR A 272 -9.89 -10.12 -9.97
C TYR A 272 -9.46 -11.34 -9.15
N THR A 273 -10.26 -11.77 -8.21
CA THR A 273 -9.95 -12.92 -7.33
C THR A 273 -10.68 -14.21 -7.74
N SER A 274 -11.69 -14.12 -8.60
CA SER A 274 -12.45 -15.29 -9.08
C SER A 274 -11.62 -16.23 -9.98
N ASP A 275 -12.12 -17.47 -10.14
CA ASP A 275 -11.60 -18.50 -11.05
C ASP A 275 -10.20 -19.04 -10.75
N ASN A 276 -9.60 -18.64 -9.63
CA ASN A 276 -8.29 -19.09 -9.17
C ASN A 276 -7.15 -18.99 -10.24
N ASN A 277 -7.24 -18.02 -11.13
CA ASN A 277 -6.30 -17.84 -12.24
C ASN A 277 -5.76 -16.40 -12.40
N LYS A 278 -6.10 -15.50 -11.46
CA LYS A 278 -5.69 -14.11 -11.39
C LYS A 278 -5.03 -13.85 -10.02
N LEU A 279 -5.48 -12.85 -9.28
CA LEU A 279 -4.99 -12.60 -7.92
C LEU A 279 -5.45 -13.70 -6.95
N HIS A 280 -4.71 -13.91 -5.88
CA HIS A 280 -5.12 -14.80 -4.80
C HIS A 280 -6.10 -14.12 -3.87
N MET A 281 -5.83 -12.85 -3.56
CA MET A 281 -6.62 -11.99 -2.67
C MET A 281 -6.71 -10.58 -3.24
N ALA A 282 -7.73 -9.85 -2.80
CA ALA A 282 -7.83 -8.42 -2.97
C ALA A 282 -7.97 -7.74 -1.61
N TYR A 283 -7.27 -6.62 -1.48
CA TYR A 283 -7.26 -5.80 -0.28
C TYR A 283 -8.51 -4.90 -0.25
N SER A 284 -9.32 -5.02 0.80
CA SER A 284 -10.63 -4.34 0.86
C SER A 284 -10.52 -2.90 1.35
N PHE A 285 -11.11 -1.97 0.58
CA PHE A 285 -11.27 -0.56 0.97
C PHE A 285 -12.57 -0.26 1.72
N GLU A 286 -13.55 -1.17 1.70
CA GLU A 286 -14.85 -0.93 2.34
C GLU A 286 -14.70 -0.75 3.86
N LEU A 287 -13.80 -1.52 4.47
CA LEU A 287 -13.51 -1.45 5.91
C LEU A 287 -12.47 -0.36 6.26
N LEU A 288 -12.03 0.43 5.29
CA LEU A 288 -11.17 1.61 5.49
C LEU A 288 -11.98 2.93 5.49
N LYS A 289 -13.31 2.87 5.33
CA LYS A 289 -14.20 4.04 5.33
C LYS A 289 -14.38 4.64 6.73
N GLU A 290 -14.86 5.88 6.78
CA GLU A 290 -15.05 6.63 8.03
C GLU A 290 -16.11 6.05 8.95
N ASN A 291 -17.18 5.49 8.38
CA ASN A 291 -18.32 4.98 9.17
C ASN A 291 -18.05 3.57 9.67
N PHE A 292 -18.29 3.34 10.97
CA PHE A 292 -18.28 2.03 11.60
C PHE A 292 -19.70 1.61 11.99
N SER A 293 -20.13 0.45 11.53
CA SER A 293 -21.37 -0.19 11.98
C SER A 293 -21.33 -1.69 11.73
N ASN A 294 -22.09 -2.43 12.56
CA ASN A 294 -22.28 -3.87 12.37
C ASN A 294 -22.79 -4.20 10.96
N THR A 295 -23.72 -3.38 10.47
CA THR A 295 -24.30 -3.54 9.12
C THR A 295 -23.25 -3.35 8.01
N LEU A 296 -22.33 -2.39 8.17
CA LEU A 296 -21.24 -2.18 7.20
C LEU A 296 -20.35 -3.43 7.13
N ILE A 297 -19.88 -3.93 8.27
CA ILE A 297 -19.01 -5.12 8.31
C ILE A 297 -19.74 -6.32 7.74
N GLN A 298 -20.97 -6.59 8.19
CA GLN A 298 -21.76 -7.71 7.71
C GLN A 298 -21.98 -7.65 6.19
N ASN A 299 -22.43 -6.52 5.67
CA ASN A 299 -22.70 -6.37 4.25
C ASN A 299 -21.40 -6.49 3.42
N THR A 300 -20.31 -5.90 3.88
CA THR A 300 -19.02 -6.00 3.17
C THR A 300 -18.58 -7.46 3.02
N VAL A 301 -18.65 -8.24 4.09
CA VAL A 301 -18.26 -9.66 4.08
C VAL A 301 -19.21 -10.47 3.20
N LEU A 302 -20.53 -10.33 3.40
CA LEU A 302 -21.53 -11.08 2.65
C LEU A 302 -21.51 -10.75 1.16
N ASP A 303 -21.39 -9.47 0.80
CA ASP A 303 -21.35 -9.01 -0.60
C ASP A 303 -20.12 -9.53 -1.31
N PHE A 304 -18.95 -9.56 -0.64
CA PHE A 304 -17.75 -10.14 -1.23
C PHE A 304 -17.98 -11.61 -1.60
N PHE A 305 -18.43 -12.44 -0.67
CA PHE A 305 -18.63 -13.88 -0.91
C PHE A 305 -19.81 -14.18 -1.85
N LYS A 306 -20.81 -13.32 -1.91
CA LYS A 306 -21.91 -13.41 -2.87
C LYS A 306 -21.45 -13.14 -4.31
N ASN A 307 -20.56 -12.18 -4.50
CA ASN A 307 -20.11 -11.74 -5.82
C ASN A 307 -18.88 -12.50 -6.32
N SER A 308 -18.11 -13.12 -5.44
CA SER A 308 -16.85 -13.78 -5.78
C SER A 308 -17.00 -15.31 -5.78
N LYS A 309 -16.82 -15.92 -6.96
CA LYS A 309 -16.69 -17.38 -7.09
C LYS A 309 -15.27 -17.79 -6.66
N ASN A 310 -15.14 -18.44 -5.51
CA ASN A 310 -13.86 -18.94 -4.97
C ASN A 310 -12.80 -17.86 -4.71
N GLY A 311 -13.16 -16.56 -4.75
CA GLY A 311 -12.28 -15.47 -4.37
C GLY A 311 -12.04 -15.44 -2.86
N TRP A 312 -10.95 -14.78 -2.46
CA TRP A 312 -10.58 -14.64 -1.06
C TRP A 312 -10.24 -13.17 -0.74
N PRO A 313 -10.80 -12.60 0.31
CA PRO A 313 -10.54 -11.22 0.68
C PRO A 313 -9.33 -11.12 1.61
N CYS A 314 -8.65 -9.97 1.56
CA CYS A 314 -7.72 -9.51 2.57
C CYS A 314 -8.37 -8.35 3.33
N TRP A 315 -8.71 -8.55 4.60
CA TRP A 315 -9.40 -7.56 5.43
C TRP A 315 -8.42 -6.70 6.20
N SER A 316 -8.65 -5.40 6.21
CA SER A 316 -7.88 -4.46 7.03
C SER A 316 -8.76 -3.33 7.53
N PHE A 317 -8.51 -2.88 8.76
CA PHE A 317 -9.18 -1.73 9.36
C PHE A 317 -8.30 -0.47 9.32
N SER A 318 -6.99 -0.64 9.18
CA SER A 318 -6.03 0.46 9.03
C SER A 318 -4.96 0.10 8.00
N ASN A 319 -4.36 1.12 7.41
CA ASN A 319 -3.16 1.02 6.59
C ASN A 319 -2.39 2.36 6.63
N HIS A 320 -1.42 2.51 5.75
CA HIS A 320 -0.59 3.71 5.62
C HIS A 320 -1.23 4.85 4.80
N ASP A 321 -2.49 4.69 4.35
CA ASP A 321 -3.18 5.66 3.48
C ASP A 321 -4.45 6.24 4.11
N VAL A 322 -4.91 5.70 5.25
CA VAL A 322 -6.12 6.19 5.92
C VAL A 322 -5.86 6.42 7.41
N PRO A 323 -6.61 7.32 8.05
CA PRO A 323 -6.53 7.51 9.49
C PRO A 323 -6.71 6.18 10.24
N ARG A 324 -5.95 5.98 11.32
CA ARG A 324 -6.02 4.76 12.12
C ARG A 324 -7.43 4.52 12.64
N HIS A 325 -7.94 3.29 12.52
CA HIS A 325 -9.34 2.97 12.77
C HIS A 325 -9.80 3.28 14.20
N VAL A 326 -8.91 3.16 15.19
CA VAL A 326 -9.25 3.49 16.58
C VAL A 326 -9.70 4.96 16.68
N SER A 327 -9.00 5.89 16.03
CA SER A 327 -9.39 7.30 15.98
C SER A 327 -10.52 7.58 15.00
N ARG A 328 -10.56 6.89 13.87
CA ARG A 328 -11.57 7.09 12.82
C ARG A 328 -12.96 6.65 13.25
N TRP A 329 -13.05 5.58 14.04
CA TRP A 329 -14.30 4.93 14.40
C TRP A 329 -14.73 5.13 15.86
N SER A 330 -13.80 5.47 16.77
CA SER A 330 -14.15 5.70 18.17
C SER A 330 -14.84 7.05 18.37
N ASN A 331 -15.99 7.03 18.97
CA ASN A 331 -16.73 8.24 19.34
C ASN A 331 -16.34 8.80 20.74
N SER A 332 -15.47 8.11 21.49
CA SER A 332 -15.07 8.48 22.84
C SER A 332 -13.62 8.10 23.14
N LYS A 333 -12.83 9.08 23.49
CA LYS A 333 -11.42 8.89 23.90
C LYS A 333 -11.29 8.04 25.18
N ILE A 334 -12.33 7.94 25.99
CA ILE A 334 -12.33 7.19 27.27
C ILE A 334 -12.24 5.68 27.03
N HIS A 335 -12.72 5.18 25.92
CA HIS A 335 -12.83 3.74 25.61
C HIS A 335 -11.89 3.27 24.49
N GLU A 336 -10.93 4.09 24.04
CA GLU A 336 -10.04 3.77 22.91
C GLU A 336 -9.37 2.39 23.05
N HIS A 337 -8.85 2.06 24.22
CA HIS A 337 -8.17 0.78 24.45
C HIS A 337 -9.11 -0.43 24.36
N ASN A 338 -10.31 -0.34 24.93
CA ASN A 338 -11.30 -1.42 24.82
C ASN A 338 -11.83 -1.53 23.40
N PHE A 339 -11.99 -0.40 22.72
CA PHE A 339 -12.40 -0.38 21.32
C PHE A 339 -11.34 -1.00 20.40
N ALA A 340 -10.06 -0.73 20.64
CA ALA A 340 -8.96 -1.36 19.91
C ALA A 340 -8.96 -2.89 20.07
N LYS A 341 -9.19 -3.40 21.29
CA LYS A 341 -9.32 -4.85 21.54
C LYS A 341 -10.52 -5.45 20.82
N LEU A 342 -11.67 -4.77 20.89
CA LEU A 342 -12.89 -5.23 20.21
C LEU A 342 -12.68 -5.31 18.69
N THR A 343 -12.14 -4.27 18.09
CA THR A 343 -11.91 -4.22 16.64
C THR A 343 -10.87 -5.23 16.18
N CYS A 344 -9.82 -5.45 16.96
CA CYS A 344 -8.84 -6.51 16.69
C CYS A 344 -9.51 -7.89 16.73
N ALA A 345 -10.32 -8.18 17.74
CA ALA A 345 -11.06 -9.44 17.85
C ALA A 345 -12.03 -9.63 16.66
N ILE A 346 -12.74 -8.59 16.26
CA ILE A 346 -13.61 -8.63 15.07
C ILE A 346 -12.78 -8.95 13.82
N LEU A 347 -11.71 -8.19 13.55
CA LEU A 347 -10.88 -8.39 12.36
C LEU A 347 -10.35 -9.82 12.24
N LEU A 348 -9.83 -10.36 13.34
CA LEU A 348 -9.29 -11.72 13.40
C LEU A 348 -10.38 -12.83 13.31
N SER A 349 -11.65 -12.51 13.57
CA SER A 349 -12.77 -13.45 13.46
C SER A 349 -13.46 -13.46 12.10
N LEU A 350 -13.17 -12.51 11.21
CA LEU A 350 -13.78 -12.45 9.89
C LEU A 350 -13.27 -13.58 8.99
N LYS A 351 -14.17 -14.18 8.22
CA LYS A 351 -13.78 -15.12 7.17
C LYS A 351 -13.00 -14.38 6.09
N GLY A 352 -11.70 -14.66 5.94
CA GLY A 352 -10.75 -13.97 5.06
C GLY A 352 -9.39 -13.90 5.72
N THR A 353 -8.43 -13.28 5.07
CA THR A 353 -7.09 -13.07 5.62
C THR A 353 -7.02 -11.69 6.29
N PRO A 354 -6.84 -11.59 7.60
CA PRO A 354 -6.65 -10.32 8.27
C PRO A 354 -5.27 -9.72 7.95
N CYS A 355 -5.23 -8.41 7.76
CA CYS A 355 -4.00 -7.64 7.61
C CYS A 355 -3.98 -6.53 8.67
N LEU A 356 -3.12 -6.68 9.65
CA LEU A 356 -2.87 -5.70 10.70
C LEU A 356 -1.83 -4.68 10.23
N TYR A 357 -2.09 -3.42 10.44
CA TYR A 357 -1.11 -2.37 10.20
C TYR A 357 -0.25 -2.14 11.44
N GLN A 358 1.06 -1.92 11.28
CA GLN A 358 1.97 -1.68 12.41
C GLN A 358 1.41 -0.67 13.43
N GLY A 359 1.42 -1.01 14.70
CA GLY A 359 0.85 -0.23 15.80
C GLY A 359 -0.65 -0.48 16.03
N GLU A 360 -1.35 -1.21 15.16
CA GLU A 360 -2.74 -1.59 15.35
C GLU A 360 -2.88 -2.57 16.53
N GLU A 361 -1.93 -3.49 16.66
CA GLU A 361 -1.79 -4.42 17.79
C GLU A 361 -1.63 -3.71 19.14
N LEU A 362 -1.16 -2.48 19.12
CA LEU A 362 -0.96 -1.64 20.31
C LEU A 362 -2.15 -0.72 20.60
N GLY A 363 -3.15 -0.65 19.70
CA GLY A 363 -4.20 0.35 19.75
C GLY A 363 -3.71 1.77 19.48
N GLN A 364 -2.67 1.93 18.65
CA GLN A 364 -2.18 3.26 18.25
C GLN A 364 -3.28 4.08 17.58
N THR A 365 -3.35 5.35 17.98
CA THR A 365 -4.32 6.31 17.44
C THR A 365 -3.71 7.16 16.32
N GLN A 366 -4.55 7.90 15.60
CA GLN A 366 -4.11 8.90 14.63
C GLN A 366 -3.32 9.99 15.35
N THR A 367 -2.22 10.42 14.74
CA THR A 367 -1.40 11.52 15.25
C THR A 367 -1.81 12.82 14.55
N GLU A 368 -2.00 13.89 15.32
CA GLU A 368 -2.21 15.22 14.76
C GLU A 368 -0.88 15.77 14.25
N ILE A 369 -0.85 16.17 12.98
CA ILE A 369 0.33 16.70 12.29
C ILE A 369 0.07 18.17 11.97
N GLU A 370 0.95 19.04 12.40
CA GLU A 370 0.88 20.47 12.07
C GLU A 370 1.31 20.71 10.62
N TYR A 371 0.89 21.84 10.03
CA TYR A 371 1.14 22.11 8.60
C TYR A 371 2.62 22.07 8.20
N ASP A 372 3.50 22.58 9.04
CA ASP A 372 4.95 22.59 8.83
C ASP A 372 5.60 21.21 9.01
N GLU A 373 4.94 20.30 9.74
CA GLU A 373 5.37 18.91 9.91
C GLU A 373 4.94 18.01 8.72
N ILE A 374 3.96 18.43 7.89
CA ILE A 374 3.43 17.63 6.78
C ILE A 374 4.52 17.36 5.74
N LYS A 375 4.65 16.07 5.37
CA LYS A 375 5.51 15.59 4.28
C LYS A 375 4.69 15.09 3.09
N ASP A 376 3.47 14.64 3.34
CA ASP A 376 2.57 14.04 2.35
C ASP A 376 2.11 15.08 1.31
N PRO A 377 2.33 14.83 -0.02
CA PRO A 377 1.94 15.79 -1.05
C PRO A 377 0.44 16.13 -1.06
N PRO A 378 -0.50 15.18 -0.97
CA PRO A 378 -1.93 15.49 -0.83
C PRO A 378 -2.24 16.36 0.39
N GLY A 379 -1.67 16.05 1.55
CA GLY A 379 -1.87 16.82 2.76
C GLY A 379 -1.45 18.28 2.62
N LYS A 380 -0.31 18.55 1.98
CA LYS A 380 0.12 19.93 1.68
C LYS A 380 -0.83 20.63 0.70
N LYS A 381 -1.28 19.90 -0.32
CA LYS A 381 -2.10 20.47 -1.41
C LYS A 381 -3.50 20.84 -0.97
N PHE A 382 -4.12 20.01 -0.14
CA PHE A 382 -5.54 20.15 0.24
C PHE A 382 -5.76 20.73 1.64
N TRP A 383 -4.68 21.11 2.34
CA TRP A 383 -4.79 21.76 3.65
C TRP A 383 -5.70 23.00 3.61
N PRO A 384 -6.56 23.25 4.64
CA PRO A 384 -6.81 22.44 5.85
C PRO A 384 -7.99 21.45 5.68
N ILE A 385 -8.47 21.20 4.47
CA ILE A 385 -9.65 20.36 4.19
C ILE A 385 -9.29 18.88 4.31
N ASP A 386 -8.08 18.50 3.85
CA ASP A 386 -7.54 17.16 3.95
C ASP A 386 -6.12 17.25 4.55
N PHE A 387 -5.91 16.54 5.65
CA PHE A 387 -4.64 16.53 6.38
C PHE A 387 -3.62 15.54 5.81
N GLY A 388 -3.98 14.81 4.76
CA GLY A 388 -3.14 13.80 4.16
C GLY A 388 -2.96 12.55 5.04
N ARG A 389 -1.90 11.79 4.75
CA ARG A 389 -1.67 10.46 5.29
C ARG A 389 -0.65 10.41 6.43
N ASP A 390 0.06 11.50 6.73
CA ASP A 390 1.20 11.47 7.68
C ASP A 390 0.81 11.06 9.10
N GLY A 391 -0.39 11.40 9.54
CA GLY A 391 -0.85 11.07 10.89
C GLY A 391 -0.95 9.57 11.18
N CYS A 392 -1.17 8.72 10.18
CA CYS A 392 -1.13 7.26 10.33
C CYS A 392 0.27 6.68 10.08
N ARG A 393 1.19 7.48 9.51
CA ARG A 393 2.55 7.07 9.13
C ARG A 393 3.62 7.38 10.19
N THR A 394 3.23 7.95 11.32
CA THR A 394 4.16 8.29 12.41
C THR A 394 4.89 7.05 12.95
N PRO A 395 6.11 7.21 13.50
CA PRO A 395 6.94 6.10 13.92
C PRO A 395 6.31 5.19 14.98
N MET A 396 6.69 3.93 14.95
CA MET A 396 6.42 2.96 16.01
C MET A 396 7.01 3.42 17.34
N VAL A 397 6.28 3.15 18.43
CA VAL A 397 6.63 3.50 19.80
C VAL A 397 7.04 2.24 20.54
N TRP A 398 8.35 2.00 20.67
CA TRP A 398 8.89 0.78 21.26
C TRP A 398 8.97 0.86 22.78
N ASN A 399 9.56 1.94 23.30
CA ASN A 399 9.75 2.14 24.74
C ASN A 399 9.56 3.61 25.10
N LYS A 400 8.53 3.90 25.90
CA LYS A 400 8.18 5.28 26.30
C LYS A 400 9.26 6.03 27.08
N LYS A 401 10.23 5.32 27.68
CA LYS A 401 11.32 5.91 28.48
C LYS A 401 12.55 6.26 27.62
N GLU A 402 12.65 5.70 26.43
CA GLU A 402 13.78 5.94 25.54
C GLU A 402 13.58 7.20 24.69
N LYS A 403 14.70 7.78 24.24
CA LYS A 403 14.68 8.90 23.29
C LYS A 403 13.88 8.50 22.03
N ASN A 404 13.02 9.41 21.55
CA ASN A 404 12.13 9.17 20.42
C ASN A 404 11.39 7.81 20.55
N ALA A 405 10.97 7.48 21.76
CA ALA A 405 10.26 6.25 22.08
C ALA A 405 10.97 4.97 21.61
N GLY A 406 12.29 4.96 21.56
CA GLY A 406 13.08 3.83 21.11
C GLY A 406 13.05 3.60 19.58
N PHE A 407 12.44 4.50 18.82
CA PHE A 407 12.44 4.42 17.35
C PHE A 407 13.80 4.78 16.75
N SER A 408 14.38 5.91 17.15
CA SER A 408 15.62 6.47 16.62
C SER A 408 16.41 7.23 17.67
N ASN A 409 17.73 7.31 17.50
CA ASN A 409 18.59 8.17 18.29
C ASN A 409 18.63 9.63 17.80
N CYS A 410 18.09 9.90 16.60
CA CYS A 410 17.96 11.23 15.99
C CYS A 410 16.49 11.65 15.88
N ALA A 411 16.23 12.90 15.46
CA ALA A 411 14.89 13.39 15.22
C ALA A 411 14.21 12.52 14.14
N PRO A 412 13.02 11.94 14.41
CA PRO A 412 12.30 11.15 13.44
C PRO A 412 11.81 11.99 12.26
N TRP A 413 11.63 11.39 11.10
CA TRP A 413 11.13 12.04 9.88
C TRP A 413 9.70 12.60 10.00
N LEU A 414 8.87 11.99 10.86
CA LEU A 414 7.60 12.52 11.36
C LEU A 414 7.62 12.53 12.88
N PRO A 415 6.86 13.42 13.54
CA PRO A 415 6.90 13.57 14.99
C PRO A 415 6.31 12.35 15.72
N ILE A 416 6.83 12.10 16.92
CA ILE A 416 6.21 11.23 17.91
C ILE A 416 5.60 12.14 18.98
N LYS A 417 4.26 12.17 19.03
CA LYS A 417 3.52 13.02 19.98
C LYS A 417 3.29 12.27 21.32
N LYS A 418 3.14 13.02 22.40
CA LYS A 418 2.99 12.49 23.77
C LYS A 418 1.86 11.47 23.90
N GLN A 419 0.77 11.64 23.18
CA GLN A 419 -0.39 10.73 23.20
C GLN A 419 -0.07 9.30 22.72
N GLN A 420 0.92 9.14 21.81
CA GLN A 420 1.32 7.84 21.30
C GLN A 420 2.09 7.02 22.34
N LEU A 421 2.81 7.68 23.27
CA LEU A 421 3.68 7.04 24.24
C LEU A 421 2.96 6.10 25.22
N LYS A 422 1.66 6.35 25.48
CA LYS A 422 0.83 5.49 26.33
C LYS A 422 0.65 4.08 25.74
N ASN A 423 0.72 3.96 24.42
CA ASN A 423 0.52 2.74 23.66
C ASN A 423 1.86 2.15 23.16
N ALA A 424 2.96 2.33 23.89
CA ALA A 424 4.26 1.75 23.55
C ALA A 424 4.25 0.22 23.70
N VAL A 425 5.16 -0.45 23.00
CA VAL A 425 5.31 -1.91 23.04
C VAL A 425 5.68 -2.39 24.44
N GLU A 426 6.73 -1.81 25.04
CA GLU A 426 7.31 -2.29 26.31
C GLU A 426 6.28 -2.40 27.45
N PRO A 427 5.43 -1.41 27.76
CA PRO A 427 4.48 -1.56 28.86
C PRO A 427 3.37 -2.58 28.57
N GLN A 428 3.03 -2.85 27.30
CA GLN A 428 2.00 -3.83 26.97
C GLN A 428 2.54 -5.26 27.01
N THR A 429 3.80 -5.47 26.63
CA THR A 429 4.47 -6.78 26.74
C THR A 429 4.58 -7.20 28.22
N CYS A 430 4.90 -6.27 29.12
CA CYS A 430 4.94 -6.54 30.56
C CYS A 430 3.57 -6.97 31.11
N LEU A 431 2.45 -6.42 30.62
CA LEU A 431 1.11 -6.78 31.05
C LEU A 431 0.74 -8.23 30.69
N LEU A 432 1.22 -8.74 29.53
CA LEU A 432 1.01 -10.13 29.12
C LEU A 432 1.73 -11.12 30.03
N TYR A 433 2.91 -10.79 30.54
CA TYR A 433 3.66 -11.62 31.49
C TYR A 433 3.10 -11.59 32.92
N THR A 434 2.33 -10.57 33.29
CA THR A 434 1.73 -10.41 34.62
C THR A 434 0.27 -10.80 34.71
N SER A 435 -0.39 -11.03 33.58
CA SER A 435 -1.75 -11.58 33.56
C SER A 435 -1.67 -13.09 33.76
N PRO A 436 -2.40 -13.67 34.76
CA PRO A 436 -2.45 -15.12 34.90
C PRO A 436 -3.01 -15.72 33.62
N SER A 437 -2.35 -16.77 33.11
CA SER A 437 -2.85 -17.55 31.98
C SER A 437 -4.24 -18.11 32.33
N PRO A 438 -5.17 -18.23 31.37
CA PRO A 438 -6.43 -18.96 31.64
C PRO A 438 -6.19 -20.37 32.19
N ARG A 439 -4.99 -20.96 32.00
CA ARG A 439 -4.60 -22.23 32.61
C ARG A 439 -4.26 -22.09 34.11
N ASP A 440 -3.86 -20.92 34.59
CA ASP A 440 -3.51 -20.67 35.98
C ASP A 440 -4.74 -20.37 36.84
N LEU A 441 -5.92 -20.19 36.19
CA LEU A 441 -7.22 -20.00 36.86
C LEU A 441 -8.00 -21.31 37.07
N SER A 442 -7.43 -22.45 36.73
CA SER A 442 -8.07 -23.78 36.79
C SER A 442 -7.63 -24.64 37.99
N THR A 443 -7.17 -24.04 39.09
CA THR A 443 -6.94 -24.71 40.37
C THR A 443 -7.93 -24.30 41.42
#